data_6b3b29cec97a6be15fa8bc35472251c6
#
_entry.id   6b3b29cec97a6be15fa8bc35472251c6
#
_cell.length_a   1.000
_cell.length_b   1.000
_cell.length_c   1.000
_cell.angle_alpha   90.00
_cell.angle_beta   90.00
_cell.angle_gamma   90.00
#
_symmetry.space_group_name_H-M   'P 1'
#
loop_
_entity.id
_entity.type
_entity.pdbx_description
1 polymer ?
#
loop_
_entity_poly.entity_id
_entity_poly.type
_entity_poly.pdbx_seq_one_letter_code
_entity_poly.pdbx_strand_id
1 'polypeptide(L)'
;NAASILRYFVQKKIINIKKKEIVKISKLIGSDVILGFYPKSQILNSKNEIKYFDNVKKIYPLIVKPSFGCSTKEIYSKFRKFDKAKFNKGNKKMFDLGFLRNMKNSLEPVTFSKYPRLKKIKLYLENSLDPIFVRMTGSGSALVAYFHTKKRCEHAKKRFIQKYKNMWCITSKTI
;
A
#
# COMPACT_ATOMS: atom_id res chain seq x y z
N ASN A 1 -6.30 9.41 3.86
CA ASN A 1 -6.73 10.76 4.22
C ASN A 1 -8.04 10.74 5.02
N ALA A 2 -9.17 10.19 4.50
CA ALA A 2 -10.44 10.14 5.24
C ALA A 2 -10.30 9.43 6.60
N ALA A 3 -9.62 8.29 6.65
CA ALA A 3 -9.33 7.59 7.91
C ALA A 3 -8.56 8.43 8.92
N SER A 4 -7.57 9.21 8.46
CA SER A 4 -6.76 10.07 9.34
C SER A 4 -7.58 11.23 9.91
N ILE A 5 -8.45 11.84 9.10
CA ILE A 5 -9.35 12.90 9.51
C ILE A 5 -10.37 12.36 10.53
N LEU A 6 -11.00 11.22 10.23
CA LEU A 6 -11.96 10.59 11.13
C LEU A 6 -11.31 10.21 12.48
N ARG A 7 -10.09 9.64 12.45
CA ARG A 7 -9.32 9.36 13.68
C ARG A 7 -9.04 10.62 14.48
N TYR A 8 -8.58 11.68 13.82
CA TYR A 8 -8.32 12.97 14.47
C TYR A 8 -9.56 13.50 15.19
N PHE A 9 -10.72 13.51 14.54
CA PHE A 9 -11.96 13.98 15.15
C PHE A 9 -12.37 13.16 16.36
N VAL A 10 -12.25 11.84 16.29
CA VAL A 10 -12.55 10.94 17.42
C VAL A 10 -11.54 11.13 18.55
N GLN A 11 -10.23 11.19 18.24
CA GLN A 11 -9.18 11.36 19.26
C GLN A 11 -9.25 12.72 19.96
N LYS A 12 -9.60 13.77 19.23
CA LYS A 12 -9.79 15.13 19.79
C LYS A 12 -11.18 15.33 20.43
N LYS A 13 -12.01 14.28 20.49
CA LYS A 13 -13.38 14.34 21.02
C LYS A 13 -14.26 15.39 20.32
N ILE A 14 -13.93 15.77 19.08
CA ILE A 14 -14.74 16.67 18.24
C ILE A 14 -16.06 15.98 17.88
N ILE A 15 -16.02 14.67 17.66
CA ILE A 15 -17.18 13.82 17.46
C ILE A 15 -17.16 12.66 18.46
N ASN A 16 -18.32 12.36 19.03
CA ASN A 16 -18.48 11.23 19.93
C ASN A 16 -19.28 10.13 19.22
N ILE A 17 -18.58 9.14 18.67
CA ILE A 17 -19.20 8.06 17.92
C ILE A 17 -18.74 6.69 18.44
N LYS A 18 -19.66 5.74 18.48
CA LYS A 18 -19.38 4.37 18.91
C LYS A 18 -18.61 3.58 17.82
N LYS A 19 -17.88 2.55 18.22
CA LYS A 19 -17.10 1.71 17.30
C LYS A 19 -17.93 1.15 16.13
N LYS A 20 -19.17 0.76 16.36
CA LYS A 20 -20.10 0.27 15.31
C LYS A 20 -20.41 1.34 14.26
N GLU A 21 -20.55 2.59 14.69
CA GLU A 21 -20.83 3.73 13.82
C GLU A 21 -19.59 4.10 12.98
N ILE A 22 -18.38 4.03 13.56
CA ILE A 22 -17.13 4.22 12.82
C ILE A 22 -17.04 3.24 11.64
N VAL A 23 -17.36 1.97 11.87
CA VAL A 23 -17.38 0.95 10.82
C VAL A 23 -18.40 1.31 9.74
N LYS A 24 -19.61 1.74 10.12
CA LYS A 24 -20.69 2.15 9.20
C LYS A 24 -20.26 3.36 8.36
N ILE A 25 -19.77 4.42 8.98
CA ILE A 25 -19.29 5.64 8.33
C ILE A 25 -18.11 5.32 7.38
N SER A 26 -17.15 4.52 7.85
CA SER A 26 -16.01 4.13 7.03
C SER A 26 -16.43 3.42 5.74
N LYS A 27 -17.43 2.54 5.81
CA LYS A 27 -17.97 1.83 4.63
C LYS A 27 -18.66 2.77 3.63
N LEU A 28 -19.34 3.81 4.12
CA LEU A 28 -19.99 4.82 3.28
C LEU A 28 -18.97 5.69 2.52
N ILE A 29 -17.82 5.98 3.15
CA ILE A 29 -16.76 6.78 2.53
C ILE A 29 -15.93 5.95 1.54
N GLY A 30 -15.66 4.68 1.87
CA GLY A 30 -14.89 3.78 1.03
C GLY A 30 -14.40 2.54 1.78
N SER A 31 -14.29 1.41 1.08
CA SER A 31 -13.93 0.11 1.65
C SER A 31 -12.62 0.11 2.44
N ASP A 32 -11.65 0.91 2.02
CA ASP A 32 -10.30 0.93 2.60
C ASP A 32 -10.16 1.89 3.80
N VAL A 33 -11.17 2.74 4.06
CA VAL A 33 -11.12 3.75 5.13
C VAL A 33 -10.94 3.09 6.49
N ILE A 34 -11.65 1.98 6.73
CA ILE A 34 -11.57 1.25 8.00
C ILE A 34 -10.16 0.68 8.27
N LEU A 35 -9.41 0.32 7.23
CA LEU A 35 -8.03 -0.17 7.36
C LEU A 35 -7.10 0.90 7.94
N GLY A 36 -7.28 2.16 7.53
CA GLY A 36 -6.51 3.28 8.07
C GLY A 36 -6.97 3.76 9.43
N PHE A 37 -8.19 3.41 9.87
CA PHE A 37 -8.70 3.81 11.16
C PHE A 37 -8.05 3.05 12.33
N TYR A 38 -7.86 1.73 12.18
CA TYR A 38 -7.19 0.89 13.17
C TYR A 38 -5.79 0.52 12.66
N PRO A 39 -4.72 1.14 13.18
CA PRO A 39 -3.34 0.88 12.73
C PRO A 39 -2.82 -0.44 13.33
N LYS A 40 -3.28 -1.54 12.78
CA LYS A 40 -2.86 -2.91 13.13
C LYS A 40 -2.55 -3.70 11.87
N SER A 41 -1.75 -4.75 11.98
CA SER A 41 -1.59 -5.72 10.90
C SER A 41 -2.91 -6.41 10.64
N GLN A 42 -3.44 -6.30 9.41
CA GLN A 42 -4.79 -6.73 9.10
C GLN A 42 -4.92 -7.21 7.64
N ILE A 43 -5.89 -8.08 7.42
CA ILE A 43 -6.29 -8.56 6.11
C ILE A 43 -7.76 -8.22 5.91
N LEU A 44 -8.06 -7.53 4.80
CA LEU A 44 -9.40 -7.29 4.30
C LEU A 44 -9.71 -8.35 3.24
N ASN A 45 -10.78 -9.11 3.43
CA ASN A 45 -11.22 -10.12 2.47
C ASN A 45 -12.21 -9.54 1.42
N SER A 46 -12.59 -10.34 0.44
CA SER A 46 -13.54 -9.95 -0.62
C SER A 46 -14.96 -9.65 -0.12
N LYS A 47 -15.31 -10.07 1.11
CA LYS A 47 -16.60 -9.79 1.77
C LYS A 47 -16.55 -8.53 2.63
N ASN A 48 -15.45 -7.73 2.56
CA ASN A 48 -15.20 -6.57 3.41
C ASN A 48 -15.14 -6.90 4.92
N GLU A 49 -14.70 -8.11 5.26
CA GLU A 49 -14.43 -8.53 6.63
C GLU A 49 -12.94 -8.32 6.94
N ILE A 50 -12.65 -7.80 8.11
CA ILE A 50 -11.28 -7.51 8.56
C ILE A 50 -10.88 -8.51 9.63
N LYS A 51 -9.71 -9.13 9.43
CA LYS A 51 -9.04 -9.96 10.43
C LYS A 51 -7.76 -9.30 10.87
N TYR A 52 -7.59 -9.14 12.19
CA TYR A 52 -6.40 -8.54 12.80
C TYR A 52 -5.39 -9.61 13.21
N PHE A 53 -4.11 -9.23 13.19
CA PHE A 53 -3.01 -10.11 13.56
C PHE A 53 -2.01 -9.36 14.43
N ASP A 54 -1.56 -9.99 15.50
CA ASP A 54 -0.54 -9.46 16.37
C ASP A 54 0.82 -10.11 16.06
N ASN A 55 1.91 -9.46 16.48
CA ASN A 55 3.28 -9.94 16.34
C ASN A 55 3.68 -10.31 14.90
N VAL A 56 3.29 -9.46 13.94
CA VAL A 56 3.75 -9.55 12.55
C VAL A 56 5.13 -8.94 12.44
N LYS A 57 6.00 -9.58 11.66
CA LYS A 57 7.37 -9.09 11.42
C LYS A 57 7.33 -7.71 10.76
N LYS A 58 8.02 -6.75 11.37
CA LYS A 58 8.08 -5.39 10.83
C LYS A 58 9.09 -5.31 9.69
N ILE A 59 8.71 -4.59 8.66
CA ILE A 59 9.54 -4.27 7.49
C ILE A 59 9.49 -2.76 7.23
N TYR A 60 10.43 -2.26 6.44
CA TYR A 60 10.63 -0.83 6.23
C TYR A 60 10.33 -0.47 4.79
N PRO A 61 9.20 0.17 4.50
CA PRO A 61 8.86 0.63 3.16
C PRO A 61 9.53 1.95 2.82
N LEU A 62 10.08 2.05 1.62
CA LEU A 62 10.36 3.28 0.90
C LEU A 62 9.19 3.50 -0.07
N ILE A 63 8.40 4.53 0.18
CA ILE A 63 7.29 4.92 -0.68
C ILE A 63 7.80 6.01 -1.61
N VAL A 64 7.63 5.81 -2.91
CA VAL A 64 8.01 6.80 -3.92
C VAL A 64 6.79 7.16 -4.76
N LYS A 65 6.61 8.44 -5.06
CA LYS A 65 5.52 8.95 -5.89
C LYS A 65 6.07 9.87 -6.97
N PRO A 66 5.93 9.51 -8.24
CA PRO A 66 6.26 10.38 -9.35
C PRO A 66 5.42 11.67 -9.33
N SER A 67 5.89 12.70 -10.04
CA SER A 67 5.16 13.98 -10.19
C SER A 67 3.86 13.84 -11.00
N PHE A 68 3.70 12.74 -11.76
CA PHE A 68 2.47 12.45 -12.50
C PHE A 68 1.57 11.49 -11.73
N GLY A 69 0.26 11.56 -12.00
CA GLY A 69 -0.75 10.62 -11.50
C GLY A 69 -1.09 9.55 -12.52
N CYS A 70 -1.77 8.48 -12.07
CA CYS A 70 -2.43 7.51 -12.91
C CYS A 70 -3.94 7.64 -12.73
N SER A 71 -4.69 7.72 -13.82
CA SER A 71 -6.15 7.79 -13.78
C SER A 71 -6.72 6.45 -13.34
N THR A 72 -7.23 6.38 -12.12
CA THR A 72 -7.85 5.16 -11.57
C THR A 72 -8.97 4.67 -12.48
N LYS A 73 -9.85 5.57 -12.93
CA LYS A 73 -10.96 5.25 -13.85
C LYS A 73 -10.48 4.57 -15.12
N GLU A 74 -9.44 5.12 -15.76
CA GLU A 74 -8.90 4.57 -17.00
C GLU A 74 -8.17 3.23 -16.80
N ILE A 75 -7.47 3.05 -15.69
CA ILE A 75 -6.82 1.77 -15.39
C ILE A 75 -7.88 0.68 -15.19
N TYR A 76 -8.92 0.95 -14.39
CA TYR A 76 -10.00 -0.01 -14.18
C TYR A 76 -10.81 -0.28 -15.43
N SER A 77 -11.07 0.70 -16.32
CA SER A 77 -11.79 0.48 -17.58
C SER A 77 -11.07 -0.44 -18.56
N LYS A 78 -9.74 -0.48 -18.50
CA LYS A 78 -8.90 -1.37 -19.32
C LYS A 78 -8.60 -2.72 -18.67
N PHE A 79 -8.97 -2.89 -17.39
CA PHE A 79 -8.72 -4.10 -16.65
C PHE A 79 -9.82 -5.12 -16.92
N ARG A 80 -9.48 -6.26 -17.53
CA ARG A 80 -10.47 -7.23 -18.02
C ARG A 80 -10.58 -8.51 -17.20
N LYS A 81 -9.60 -8.82 -16.33
CA LYS A 81 -9.57 -10.11 -15.64
C LYS A 81 -9.10 -9.97 -14.20
N PHE A 82 -9.99 -10.23 -13.27
CA PHE A 82 -9.66 -10.31 -11.85
C PHE A 82 -9.05 -11.67 -11.50
N ASP A 83 -7.97 -11.65 -10.71
CA ASP A 83 -7.44 -12.86 -10.10
C ASP A 83 -8.44 -13.41 -9.07
N LYS A 84 -8.38 -14.74 -8.83
CA LYS A 84 -9.15 -15.35 -7.75
C LYS A 84 -8.77 -14.73 -6.41
N ALA A 85 -9.77 -14.48 -5.56
CA ALA A 85 -9.56 -13.90 -4.24
C ALA A 85 -8.71 -14.83 -3.36
N LYS A 86 -7.53 -14.34 -2.93
CA LYS A 86 -6.55 -15.10 -2.14
C LYS A 86 -6.68 -14.89 -0.62
N PHE A 87 -7.38 -13.85 -0.21
CA PHE A 87 -7.44 -13.42 1.20
C PHE A 87 -8.74 -13.81 1.92
N ASN A 88 -9.62 -14.60 1.32
CA ASN A 88 -10.91 -14.98 1.91
C ASN A 88 -10.77 -15.74 3.24
N LYS A 89 -9.70 -16.52 3.39
CA LYS A 89 -9.34 -17.19 4.65
C LYS A 89 -8.01 -16.64 5.16
N GLY A 90 -8.00 -15.36 5.56
CA GLY A 90 -6.80 -14.68 6.03
C GLY A 90 -6.16 -15.41 7.23
N ASN A 91 -4.84 -15.65 7.15
CA ASN A 91 -4.04 -16.23 8.22
C ASN A 91 -2.70 -15.49 8.37
N LYS A 92 -2.00 -15.73 9.50
CA LYS A 92 -0.76 -15.03 9.84
C LYS A 92 0.38 -15.32 8.85
N LYS A 93 0.42 -16.50 8.23
CA LYS A 93 1.44 -16.87 7.23
C LYS A 93 1.40 -15.98 5.99
N MET A 94 0.29 -15.29 5.73
CA MET A 94 0.18 -14.33 4.62
C MET A 94 1.04 -13.06 4.82
N PHE A 95 1.57 -12.84 6.01
CA PHE A 95 2.55 -11.79 6.29
C PHE A 95 4.00 -12.26 6.16
N ASP A 96 4.24 -13.53 5.85
CA ASP A 96 5.57 -14.04 5.59
C ASP A 96 6.13 -13.39 4.31
N LEU A 97 7.42 -13.04 4.35
CA LEU A 97 8.06 -12.32 3.25
C LEU A 97 8.02 -13.10 1.93
N GLY A 98 8.16 -14.43 1.99
CA GLY A 98 8.02 -15.30 0.81
C GLY A 98 6.63 -15.22 0.20
N PHE A 99 5.58 -15.26 1.04
CA PHE A 99 4.20 -15.10 0.58
C PHE A 99 3.97 -13.71 -0.03
N LEU A 100 4.36 -12.64 0.67
CA LEU A 100 4.21 -11.25 0.21
C LEU A 100 4.96 -10.99 -1.10
N ARG A 101 6.17 -11.55 -1.25
CA ARG A 101 6.97 -11.42 -2.47
C ARG A 101 6.29 -12.04 -3.69
N ASN A 102 5.57 -13.14 -3.50
CA ASN A 102 4.86 -13.85 -4.57
C ASN A 102 3.48 -13.26 -4.90
N MET A 103 2.98 -12.31 -4.10
CA MET A 103 1.75 -11.59 -4.41
C MET A 103 1.99 -10.62 -5.56
N LYS A 104 0.92 -10.33 -6.32
CA LYS A 104 0.98 -9.41 -7.46
C LYS A 104 -0.11 -8.35 -7.32
N ASN A 105 0.14 -7.17 -7.83
CA ASN A 105 -0.91 -6.20 -8.09
C ASN A 105 -1.38 -6.39 -9.55
N SER A 106 -2.57 -6.93 -9.72
CA SER A 106 -3.13 -7.25 -11.04
C SER A 106 -3.29 -6.03 -11.96
N LEU A 107 -3.26 -4.81 -11.41
CA LEU A 107 -3.32 -3.57 -12.17
C LEU A 107 -1.97 -3.15 -12.77
N GLU A 108 -0.84 -3.70 -12.27
CA GLU A 108 0.51 -3.32 -12.76
C GLU A 108 0.67 -3.47 -14.26
N PRO A 109 0.28 -4.58 -14.94
CA PRO A 109 0.47 -4.73 -16.37
C PRO A 109 -0.22 -3.64 -17.17
N VAL A 110 -1.48 -3.33 -16.84
CA VAL A 110 -2.27 -2.28 -17.51
C VAL A 110 -1.65 -0.91 -17.25
N THR A 111 -1.30 -0.62 -16.00
CA THR A 111 -0.71 0.67 -15.64
C THR A 111 0.64 0.88 -16.30
N PHE A 112 1.50 -0.12 -16.33
CA PHE A 112 2.84 -0.01 -16.93
C PHE A 112 2.83 0.05 -18.47
N SER A 113 1.84 -0.57 -19.10
CA SER A 113 1.61 -0.38 -20.53
C SER A 113 1.26 1.07 -20.86
N LYS A 114 0.38 1.68 -20.06
CA LYS A 114 -0.04 3.08 -20.26
C LYS A 114 1.01 4.10 -19.78
N TYR A 115 1.72 3.79 -18.71
CA TYR A 115 2.74 4.66 -18.09
C TYR A 115 4.11 3.97 -18.05
N PRO A 116 4.82 3.83 -19.20
CA PRO A 116 6.10 3.10 -19.27
C PRO A 116 7.18 3.71 -18.36
N ARG A 117 7.10 5.03 -18.11
CA ARG A 117 7.99 5.71 -17.16
C ARG A 117 7.87 5.16 -15.74
N LEU A 118 6.65 4.79 -15.32
CA LEU A 118 6.43 4.16 -14.00
C LEU A 118 7.08 2.78 -13.93
N LYS A 119 7.01 1.99 -15.02
CA LYS A 119 7.71 0.71 -15.13
C LYS A 119 9.23 0.88 -14.99
N LYS A 120 9.82 1.89 -15.64
CA LYS A 120 11.26 2.20 -15.51
C LYS A 120 11.66 2.52 -14.07
N ILE A 121 10.83 3.27 -13.33
CA ILE A 121 11.07 3.58 -11.92
C ILE A 121 11.02 2.29 -11.08
N LYS A 122 10.01 1.42 -11.30
CA LYS A 122 9.92 0.13 -10.60
C LYS A 122 11.15 -0.73 -10.82
N LEU A 123 11.60 -0.88 -12.08
CA LEU A 123 12.80 -1.65 -12.43
C LEU A 123 14.06 -1.08 -11.75
N TYR A 124 14.18 0.25 -11.67
CA TYR A 124 15.29 0.86 -10.94
C TYR A 124 15.24 0.52 -9.44
N LEU A 125 14.07 0.60 -8.81
CA LEU A 125 13.89 0.22 -7.41
C LEU A 125 14.29 -1.25 -7.18
N GLU A 126 13.88 -2.17 -8.08
CA GLU A 126 14.14 -3.60 -7.98
C GLU A 126 15.63 -3.93 -8.18
N ASN A 127 16.22 -3.39 -9.24
CA ASN A 127 17.56 -3.82 -9.69
C ASN A 127 18.71 -3.04 -9.04
N SER A 128 18.44 -1.82 -8.54
CA SER A 128 19.51 -0.94 -8.07
C SER A 128 19.52 -0.72 -6.56
N LEU A 129 18.42 -1.03 -5.84
CA LEU A 129 18.30 -0.67 -4.43
C LEU A 129 18.22 -1.88 -3.49
N ASP A 130 18.24 -3.10 -4.00
CA ASP A 130 18.23 -4.37 -3.24
C ASP A 130 17.06 -4.48 -2.23
N PRO A 131 15.79 -4.25 -2.64
CA PRO A 131 14.64 -4.45 -1.78
C PRO A 131 14.28 -5.93 -1.66
N ILE A 132 13.48 -6.28 -0.66
CA ILE A 132 12.84 -7.62 -0.55
C ILE A 132 11.92 -7.83 -1.76
N PHE A 133 11.11 -6.83 -2.07
CA PHE A 133 10.26 -6.73 -3.25
C PHE A 133 9.80 -5.28 -3.47
N VAL A 134 9.28 -4.99 -4.65
CA VAL A 134 8.65 -3.70 -5.00
C VAL A 134 7.21 -3.94 -5.44
N ARG A 135 6.30 -3.05 -5.07
CA ARG A 135 4.89 -3.13 -5.43
C ARG A 135 4.32 -1.75 -5.77
N MET A 136 3.51 -1.70 -6.82
CA MET A 136 2.67 -0.54 -7.05
C MET A 136 1.47 -0.55 -6.10
N THR A 137 1.07 0.60 -5.56
CA THR A 137 -0.12 0.71 -4.71
C THR A 137 -1.34 1.02 -5.54
N GLY A 138 -2.42 0.27 -5.35
CA GLY A 138 -3.68 0.45 -6.09
C GLY A 138 -3.47 0.53 -7.59
N SER A 139 -4.03 1.55 -8.24
CA SER A 139 -3.86 1.84 -9.68
C SER A 139 -2.58 2.64 -10.01
N GLY A 140 -1.74 2.92 -9.03
CA GLY A 140 -0.57 3.80 -9.16
C GLY A 140 -0.92 5.26 -8.82
N SER A 141 -0.01 6.21 -8.97
CA SER A 141 1.36 6.10 -9.47
C SER A 141 2.41 5.77 -8.37
N ALA A 142 1.99 5.61 -7.11
CA ALA A 142 2.93 5.33 -6.04
C ALA A 142 3.47 3.88 -6.11
N LEU A 143 4.78 3.75 -5.88
CA LEU A 143 5.49 2.47 -5.75
C LEU A 143 6.05 2.35 -4.34
N VAL A 144 6.10 1.14 -3.82
CA VAL A 144 6.65 0.85 -2.49
C VAL A 144 7.71 -0.24 -2.62
N ALA A 145 8.93 0.08 -2.20
CA ALA A 145 10.03 -0.86 -2.05
C ALA A 145 10.19 -1.24 -0.58
N TYR A 146 10.22 -2.52 -0.26
CA TYR A 146 10.26 -3.02 1.11
C TYR A 146 11.64 -3.54 1.48
N PHE A 147 12.11 -3.22 2.69
CA PHE A 147 13.45 -3.55 3.18
C PHE A 147 13.39 -4.24 4.54
N HIS A 148 14.39 -5.09 4.82
CA HIS A 148 14.52 -5.78 6.09
C HIS A 148 14.84 -4.86 7.27
N THR A 149 15.59 -3.77 7.03
CA THR A 149 16.07 -2.87 8.07
C THR A 149 15.85 -1.40 7.72
N LYS A 150 15.72 -0.57 8.76
CA LYS A 150 15.64 0.89 8.61
C LYS A 150 16.87 1.43 7.87
N LYS A 151 18.08 0.95 8.21
CA LYS A 151 19.34 1.40 7.59
C LYS A 151 19.35 1.17 6.08
N ARG A 152 18.93 -0.02 5.61
CA ARG A 152 18.83 -0.32 4.16
C ARG A 152 17.80 0.57 3.47
N CYS A 153 16.65 0.79 4.11
CA CYS A 153 15.58 1.64 3.59
C CYS A 153 16.05 3.11 3.43
N GLU A 154 16.72 3.65 4.44
CA GLU A 154 17.28 5.02 4.40
C GLU A 154 18.42 5.17 3.35
N HIS A 155 19.26 4.16 3.23
CA HIS A 155 20.30 4.14 2.18
C HIS A 155 19.66 4.13 0.78
N ALA A 156 18.65 3.29 0.58
CA ALA A 156 17.89 3.23 -0.67
C ALA A 156 17.22 4.57 -0.99
N LYS A 157 16.63 5.26 0.01
CA LYS A 157 16.08 6.61 -0.15
C LYS A 157 17.11 7.60 -0.67
N LYS A 158 18.33 7.64 -0.06
CA LYS A 158 19.40 8.54 -0.49
C LYS A 158 19.76 8.31 -1.97
N ARG A 159 19.98 7.06 -2.37
CA ARG A 159 20.28 6.69 -3.77
C ARG A 159 19.13 7.02 -4.72
N PHE A 160 17.89 6.83 -4.27
CA PHE A 160 16.71 7.15 -5.06
C PHE A 160 16.62 8.66 -5.34
N ILE A 161 16.80 9.50 -4.34
CA ILE A 161 16.77 10.97 -4.49
C ILE A 161 17.88 11.47 -5.41
N GLN A 162 19.09 10.88 -5.33
CA GLN A 162 20.19 11.23 -6.23
C GLN A 162 19.82 10.97 -7.71
N LYS A 163 19.13 9.85 -7.99
CA LYS A 163 18.70 9.48 -9.36
C LYS A 163 17.45 10.24 -9.82
N TYR A 164 16.52 10.51 -8.91
CA TYR A 164 15.20 11.08 -9.21
C TYR A 164 14.93 12.31 -8.32
N LYS A 165 15.68 13.40 -8.56
CA LYS A 165 15.70 14.63 -7.72
C LYS A 165 14.31 15.25 -7.46
N ASN A 166 13.38 15.15 -8.42
CA ASN A 166 12.07 15.81 -8.37
C ASN A 166 10.93 14.84 -8.02
N MET A 167 11.21 13.68 -7.44
CA MET A 167 10.19 12.74 -7.02
C MET A 167 10.03 12.75 -5.50
N TRP A 168 8.78 12.77 -5.07
CA TRP A 168 8.48 12.64 -3.65
C TRP A 168 8.79 11.21 -3.16
N CYS A 169 9.46 11.11 -2.01
CA CYS A 169 9.67 9.83 -1.35
C CYS A 169 9.78 9.97 0.16
N ILE A 170 9.33 8.93 0.86
CA ILE A 170 9.37 8.84 2.32
C ILE A 170 9.68 7.41 2.74
N THR A 171 10.43 7.27 3.83
CA THR A 171 10.62 6.00 4.53
C THR A 171 9.62 5.87 5.68
N SER A 172 9.20 4.65 5.96
CA SER A 172 8.26 4.35 7.03
C SER A 172 8.60 2.99 7.67
N LYS A 173 7.76 2.53 8.55
CA LYS A 173 7.81 1.22 9.20
C LYS A 173 6.41 0.63 9.21
N THR A 174 6.27 -0.64 8.90
CA THR A 174 4.99 -1.34 9.07
C THR A 174 4.65 -1.49 10.54
N ILE A 175 3.38 -1.57 10.84
CA ILE A 175 2.84 -1.62 12.20
C ILE A 175 3.01 -3.02 12.78
#